data_9d9d2f07189b61592d7e0a26a897d05b
#
_entry.id   9d9d2f07189b61592d7e0a26a897d05b
#
_cell.length_a   1.000
_cell.length_b   1.000
_cell.length_c   1.000
_cell.angle_alpha   90.00
_cell.angle_beta   90.00
_cell.angle_gamma   90.00
#
_symmetry.space_group_name_H-M   'P 1'
#
loop_
_entity.id
_entity.type
_entity.pdbx_description
1 polymer ?
#
loop_
_entity_poly.entity_id
_entity_poly.type
_entity_poly.pdbx_seq_one_letter_code
_entity_poly.pdbx_strand_id
1 'polypeptide(L)'
;MRKLIVLLLLTGCSFYGPQRRHYRSNLVDYLFPDGMPSHPRAARLQLPLRVGIAFVPSEPQPLDPQAEQQLLGIVRKAFAGRDWVGQIQVIPSSYLQPRGGYDNLEQVARLMNVDVVALVSVDQIQYSDPTMLSILYLSIAGEFLLPGDRNDTRTLIDVAAVDVDSRSFLLRAPGTSRIGGMSTPVEARRRLRGKSAEGLRLAMLDLTKNLDAEVGTFKASVASGERADVDIVTREGKSIRGGGAFDAATVIMLLVIVAAAFVPMRRTR
;
A
#
# COMPACT_ATOMS: atom_id res chain seq x y z
N MET A 1 43.50 40.01 6.91
CA MET A 1 42.61 39.57 5.81
C MET A 1 42.82 38.07 5.43
N ARG A 2 44.07 37.58 5.21
CA ARG A 2 44.30 36.15 4.84
C ARG A 2 43.78 35.14 5.87
N LYS A 3 43.86 35.44 7.19
CA LYS A 3 43.37 34.54 8.26
C LYS A 3 41.85 34.48 8.36
N LEU A 4 41.15 35.55 7.95
CA LEU A 4 39.68 35.61 7.90
C LEU A 4 39.09 34.75 6.78
N ILE A 5 39.79 34.72 5.61
CA ILE A 5 39.39 33.91 4.45
C ILE A 5 39.53 32.41 4.73
N VAL A 6 40.58 32.01 5.48
CA VAL A 6 40.76 30.61 5.88
C VAL A 6 39.69 30.15 6.90
N LEU A 7 39.24 31.04 7.78
CA LEU A 7 38.16 30.70 8.74
C LEU A 7 36.79 30.55 8.04
N LEU A 8 36.52 31.33 7.01
CA LEU A 8 35.31 31.23 6.19
C LEU A 8 35.25 29.92 5.37
N LEU A 9 36.41 29.39 4.96
CA LEU A 9 36.50 28.13 4.22
C LEU A 9 36.25 26.90 5.12
N LEU A 10 36.51 27.00 6.44
CA LEU A 10 36.30 25.88 7.38
C LEU A 10 34.83 25.73 7.85
N THR A 11 34.01 26.76 7.74
CA THR A 11 32.57 26.69 8.10
C THR A 11 31.69 26.17 6.98
N GLY A 12 32.20 26.03 5.76
CA GLY A 12 31.43 25.56 4.60
C GLY A 12 31.25 24.04 4.50
N CYS A 13 32.01 23.24 5.25
CA CYS A 13 31.99 21.77 5.10
C CYS A 13 30.81 21.05 5.74
N SER A 14 29.97 21.72 6.53
CA SER A 14 28.87 21.07 7.26
C SER A 14 27.59 20.89 6.42
N PHE A 15 27.51 21.40 5.20
CA PHE A 15 26.30 21.37 4.36
C PHE A 15 26.24 20.22 3.35
N TYR A 16 27.32 19.46 3.16
CA TYR A 16 27.44 18.44 2.10
C TYR A 16 27.48 17.00 2.66
N GLY A 17 26.60 16.68 3.62
CA GLY A 17 26.43 15.30 4.08
C GLY A 17 25.34 14.55 3.31
N PRO A 18 25.40 13.21 3.28
CA PRO A 18 24.34 12.39 2.71
C PRO A 18 23.01 12.69 3.40
N GLN A 19 21.99 12.97 2.62
CA GLN A 19 20.64 13.25 3.13
C GLN A 19 19.79 11.98 3.03
N ARG A 20 19.21 11.56 4.16
CA ARG A 20 18.27 10.45 4.23
C ARG A 20 16.91 10.96 4.71
N ARG A 21 15.89 10.67 3.94
CA ARG A 21 14.49 10.86 4.34
C ARG A 21 13.83 9.51 4.45
N HIS A 22 13.09 9.31 5.50
CA HIS A 22 12.35 8.09 5.76
C HIS A 22 10.90 8.44 6.07
N TYR A 23 9.99 7.88 5.29
CA TYR A 23 8.55 7.93 5.50
C TYR A 23 8.11 6.52 5.85
N ARG A 24 7.49 6.32 6.99
CA ARG A 24 7.08 5.01 7.46
C ARG A 24 5.73 5.05 8.17
N SER A 25 4.86 4.09 7.85
CA SER A 25 3.71 3.73 8.68
C SER A 25 3.86 2.28 9.15
N ASN A 26 3.35 1.97 10.34
CA ASN A 26 3.48 0.65 10.95
C ASN A 26 2.10 0.05 11.17
N LEU A 27 1.76 -0.97 10.38
CA LEU A 27 0.49 -1.67 10.47
C LEU A 27 0.29 -2.39 11.81
N VAL A 28 1.35 -3.03 12.31
CA VAL A 28 1.28 -3.79 13.57
C VAL A 28 1.09 -2.86 14.76
N ASP A 29 1.82 -1.75 14.78
CA ASP A 29 1.69 -0.73 15.83
C ASP A 29 0.32 -0.04 15.80
N TYR A 30 -0.27 0.11 14.61
CA TYR A 30 -1.62 0.64 14.45
C TYR A 30 -2.68 -0.33 14.98
N LEU A 31 -2.65 -1.61 14.57
CA LEU A 31 -3.67 -2.60 14.91
C LEU A 31 -3.57 -3.10 16.34
N PHE A 32 -2.34 -3.20 16.87
CA PHE A 32 -2.06 -3.83 18.16
C PHE A 32 -1.22 -2.93 19.07
N PRO A 33 -1.73 -1.74 19.44
CA PRO A 33 -0.98 -0.79 20.27
C PRO A 33 -0.63 -1.35 21.66
N ASP A 34 -1.46 -2.26 22.18
CA ASP A 34 -1.32 -2.87 23.51
C ASP A 34 -0.94 -4.35 23.47
N GLY A 35 -0.52 -4.84 22.30
CA GLY A 35 -0.17 -6.25 22.07
C GLY A 35 -1.24 -7.06 21.36
N MET A 36 -0.84 -8.18 20.77
CA MET A 36 -1.76 -9.05 20.02
C MET A 36 -2.82 -9.70 20.93
N PRO A 37 -4.10 -9.72 20.51
CA PRO A 37 -5.12 -10.49 21.21
C PRO A 37 -4.83 -11.99 21.12
N SER A 38 -5.15 -12.72 22.19
CA SER A 38 -4.78 -14.12 22.33
C SER A 38 -5.51 -15.11 21.42
N HIS A 39 -6.67 -14.72 20.86
CA HIS A 39 -7.50 -15.62 20.03
C HIS A 39 -8.26 -14.85 18.95
N PRO A 40 -7.91 -14.98 17.67
CA PRO A 40 -8.74 -14.49 16.57
C PRO A 40 -10.03 -15.34 16.49
N ARG A 41 -11.16 -14.70 16.19
CA ARG A 41 -12.41 -15.39 15.88
C ARG A 41 -12.38 -15.82 14.41
N ALA A 42 -13.18 -16.84 14.05
CA ALA A 42 -13.37 -17.16 12.64
C ALA A 42 -14.00 -15.98 11.90
N ALA A 43 -13.43 -15.63 10.75
CA ALA A 43 -13.96 -14.57 9.91
C ALA A 43 -15.25 -15.03 9.22
N ARG A 44 -16.26 -14.16 9.16
CA ARG A 44 -17.52 -14.42 8.48
C ARG A 44 -17.76 -13.41 7.36
N LEU A 45 -17.35 -13.77 6.16
CA LEU A 45 -17.39 -12.88 5.00
C LEU A 45 -18.75 -12.92 4.32
N GLN A 46 -19.44 -11.79 4.26
CA GLN A 46 -20.74 -11.65 3.59
C GLN A 46 -20.55 -11.17 2.15
N LEU A 47 -20.94 -12.01 1.17
CA LEU A 47 -20.87 -11.64 -0.24
C LEU A 47 -22.16 -10.94 -0.73
N PRO A 48 -22.02 -9.94 -1.63
CA PRO A 48 -20.78 -9.30 -2.06
C PRO A 48 -20.16 -8.41 -0.98
N LEU A 49 -18.82 -8.39 -0.89
CA LEU A 49 -18.07 -7.68 0.15
C LEU A 49 -18.21 -6.17 0.07
N ARG A 50 -18.34 -5.50 1.21
CA ARG A 50 -18.20 -4.06 1.36
C ARG A 50 -16.80 -3.79 1.91
N VAL A 51 -15.94 -3.25 1.05
CA VAL A 51 -14.51 -3.08 1.35
C VAL A 51 -14.19 -1.62 1.58
N GLY A 52 -13.54 -1.30 2.70
CA GLY A 52 -12.84 -0.05 2.93
C GLY A 52 -11.37 -0.18 2.54
N ILE A 53 -10.77 0.86 1.99
CA ILE A 53 -9.34 0.91 1.76
C ILE A 53 -8.77 2.21 2.31
N ALA A 54 -7.72 2.12 3.12
CA ALA A 54 -7.11 3.26 3.80
C ALA A 54 -5.60 3.11 3.91
N PHE A 55 -4.88 4.25 3.91
CA PHE A 55 -3.52 4.26 4.42
C PHE A 55 -3.49 4.23 5.94
N VAL A 56 -2.59 3.43 6.50
CA VAL A 56 -2.27 3.47 7.93
C VAL A 56 -1.65 4.83 8.25
N PRO A 57 -2.10 5.52 9.33
CA PRO A 57 -1.52 6.78 9.72
C PRO A 57 -0.01 6.71 9.84
N SER A 58 0.67 7.73 9.33
CA SER A 58 2.13 7.83 9.38
C SER A 58 2.55 9.06 10.16
N GLU A 59 3.61 8.91 10.94
CA GLU A 59 4.26 9.99 11.65
C GLU A 59 5.72 10.10 11.20
N PRO A 60 6.31 11.30 11.16
CA PRO A 60 5.76 12.60 11.54
C PRO A 60 4.98 13.33 10.43
N GLN A 61 4.88 12.80 9.22
CA GLN A 61 4.22 13.47 8.11
C GLN A 61 3.20 12.55 7.45
N PRO A 62 1.90 12.90 7.45
CA PRO A 62 0.90 12.19 6.66
C PRO A 62 1.13 12.40 5.15
N LEU A 63 0.62 11.48 4.34
CA LEU A 63 0.51 11.70 2.90
C LEU A 63 -0.46 12.85 2.61
N ASP A 64 -0.22 13.54 1.50
CA ASP A 64 -1.17 14.50 0.99
C ASP A 64 -2.50 13.82 0.66
N PRO A 65 -3.66 14.37 1.10
CA PRO A 65 -4.97 13.74 0.88
C PRO A 65 -5.32 13.48 -0.59
N GLN A 66 -4.86 14.33 -1.51
CA GLN A 66 -5.06 14.12 -2.94
C GLN A 66 -4.21 12.95 -3.44
N ALA A 67 -2.97 12.83 -2.97
CA ALA A 67 -2.10 11.71 -3.29
C ALA A 67 -2.67 10.39 -2.74
N GLU A 68 -3.20 10.37 -1.52
CA GLU A 68 -3.90 9.21 -0.96
C GLU A 68 -5.04 8.75 -1.87
N GLN A 69 -5.94 9.66 -2.24
CA GLN A 69 -7.08 9.33 -3.09
C GLN A 69 -6.66 8.80 -4.47
N GLN A 70 -5.63 9.40 -5.07
CA GLN A 70 -5.10 8.96 -6.36
C GLN A 70 -4.50 7.54 -6.27
N LEU A 71 -3.69 7.28 -5.25
CA LEU A 71 -3.02 6.00 -5.05
C LEU A 71 -4.03 4.89 -4.73
N LEU A 72 -4.93 5.11 -3.77
CA LEU A 72 -5.98 4.14 -3.43
C LEU A 72 -6.98 3.95 -4.58
N GLY A 73 -7.16 4.99 -5.41
CA GLY A 73 -7.95 4.93 -6.63
C GLY A 73 -7.42 3.90 -7.66
N ILE A 74 -6.13 3.59 -7.67
CA ILE A 74 -5.53 2.55 -8.52
C ILE A 74 -6.12 1.19 -8.14
N VAL A 75 -6.06 0.83 -6.84
CA VAL A 75 -6.61 -0.43 -6.32
C VAL A 75 -8.12 -0.49 -6.53
N ARG A 76 -8.84 0.58 -6.18
CA ARG A 76 -10.29 0.64 -6.38
C ARG A 76 -10.70 0.36 -7.82
N LYS A 77 -10.01 0.95 -8.80
CA LYS A 77 -10.30 0.71 -10.23
C LYS A 77 -10.03 -0.73 -10.66
N ALA A 78 -8.99 -1.35 -10.14
CA ALA A 78 -8.62 -2.72 -10.50
C ALA A 78 -9.62 -3.77 -9.99
N PHE A 79 -10.27 -3.49 -8.85
CA PHE A 79 -11.20 -4.43 -8.22
C PHE A 79 -12.68 -4.04 -8.37
N ALA A 80 -12.99 -2.86 -8.91
CA ALA A 80 -14.35 -2.45 -9.23
C ALA A 80 -14.98 -3.39 -10.28
N GLY A 81 -16.22 -3.78 -10.04
CA GLY A 81 -16.98 -4.67 -10.97
C GLY A 81 -16.64 -6.16 -10.84
N ARG A 82 -15.89 -6.58 -9.83
CA ARG A 82 -15.75 -8.00 -9.51
C ARG A 82 -17.01 -8.49 -8.79
N ASP A 83 -17.59 -9.62 -9.21
CA ASP A 83 -18.88 -10.16 -8.69
C ASP A 83 -18.92 -10.34 -7.17
N TRP A 84 -17.77 -10.61 -6.55
CA TRP A 84 -17.62 -10.78 -5.11
C TRP A 84 -17.43 -9.46 -4.34
N VAL A 85 -17.29 -8.31 -5.06
CA VAL A 85 -17.15 -6.97 -4.49
C VAL A 85 -18.42 -6.19 -4.72
N GLY A 86 -19.12 -5.82 -3.65
CA GLY A 86 -20.30 -4.96 -3.70
C GLY A 86 -19.93 -3.48 -3.84
N GLN A 87 -19.00 -3.03 -3.00
CA GLN A 87 -18.49 -1.66 -3.06
C GLN A 87 -17.06 -1.59 -2.52
N ILE A 88 -16.31 -0.59 -3.00
CA ILE A 88 -15.01 -0.22 -2.44
C ILE A 88 -15.04 1.26 -2.08
N GLN A 89 -14.85 1.57 -0.80
CA GLN A 89 -14.79 2.94 -0.29
C GLN A 89 -13.36 3.31 0.10
N VAL A 90 -12.91 4.48 -0.31
CA VAL A 90 -11.66 5.06 0.17
C VAL A 90 -11.96 5.74 1.50
N ILE A 91 -11.29 5.30 2.55
CA ILE A 91 -11.36 5.86 3.89
C ILE A 91 -10.19 6.84 4.03
N PRO A 92 -10.43 8.14 4.29
CA PRO A 92 -9.37 9.08 4.56
C PRO A 92 -8.53 8.66 5.77
N SER A 93 -7.21 8.74 5.68
CA SER A 93 -6.31 8.38 6.80
C SER A 93 -6.56 9.24 8.04
N SER A 94 -7.11 10.44 7.88
CA SER A 94 -7.51 11.32 8.99
C SER A 94 -8.62 10.77 9.90
N TYR A 95 -9.35 9.73 9.48
CA TYR A 95 -10.34 9.06 10.33
C TYR A 95 -9.70 7.97 11.20
N LEU A 96 -8.51 7.54 10.83
CA LEU A 96 -7.75 6.56 11.58
C LEU A 96 -6.84 7.28 12.56
N GLN A 97 -7.00 6.97 13.84
CA GLN A 97 -6.15 7.54 14.88
C GLN A 97 -4.80 6.81 14.93
N PRO A 98 -3.67 7.50 15.07
CA PRO A 98 -2.40 6.84 15.34
C PRO A 98 -2.55 5.89 16.53
N ARG A 99 -2.11 4.62 16.36
CA ARG A 99 -2.27 3.57 17.38
C ARG A 99 -3.73 3.33 17.82
N GLY A 100 -4.70 3.60 16.93
CA GLY A 100 -6.13 3.52 17.26
C GLY A 100 -6.68 2.12 17.43
N GLY A 101 -5.95 1.09 16.99
CA GLY A 101 -6.30 -0.32 17.14
C GLY A 101 -7.58 -0.70 16.41
N TYR A 102 -8.04 -1.89 16.72
CA TYR A 102 -9.31 -2.39 16.17
C TYR A 102 -10.52 -1.60 16.63
N ASP A 103 -10.49 -0.98 17.81
CA ASP A 103 -11.63 -0.21 18.32
C ASP A 103 -11.89 1.04 17.46
N ASN A 104 -10.85 1.75 17.06
CA ASN A 104 -10.98 2.84 16.11
C ASN A 104 -11.38 2.33 14.72
N LEU A 105 -10.78 1.22 14.27
CA LEU A 105 -11.10 0.62 12.98
C LEU A 105 -12.58 0.20 12.89
N GLU A 106 -13.15 -0.39 13.94
CA GLU A 106 -14.57 -0.76 14.02
C GLU A 106 -15.49 0.47 13.94
N GLN A 107 -15.15 1.56 14.65
CA GLN A 107 -15.93 2.81 14.59
C GLN A 107 -15.96 3.36 13.18
N VAL A 108 -14.81 3.41 12.51
CA VAL A 108 -14.69 3.91 11.14
C VAL A 108 -15.39 2.97 10.15
N ALA A 109 -15.24 1.66 10.29
CA ALA A 109 -15.89 0.67 9.43
C ALA A 109 -17.42 0.76 9.52
N ARG A 110 -17.98 0.95 10.72
CA ARG A 110 -19.43 1.18 10.92
C ARG A 110 -19.89 2.48 10.28
N LEU A 111 -19.12 3.57 10.46
CA LEU A 111 -19.43 4.87 9.86
C LEU A 111 -19.46 4.77 8.32
N MET A 112 -18.51 4.05 7.74
CA MET A 112 -18.34 3.91 6.30
C MET A 112 -19.14 2.73 5.72
N ASN A 113 -19.87 1.97 6.56
CA ASN A 113 -20.64 0.80 6.17
C ASN A 113 -19.82 -0.23 5.36
N VAL A 114 -18.65 -0.60 5.90
CA VAL A 114 -17.73 -1.59 5.33
C VAL A 114 -17.51 -2.75 6.30
N ASP A 115 -17.31 -3.95 5.77
CA ASP A 115 -17.12 -5.18 6.55
C ASP A 115 -15.63 -5.56 6.64
N VAL A 116 -14.92 -5.38 5.52
CA VAL A 116 -13.49 -5.67 5.38
C VAL A 116 -12.74 -4.36 5.15
N VAL A 117 -11.61 -4.19 5.83
CA VAL A 117 -10.74 -3.03 5.60
C VAL A 117 -9.37 -3.50 5.10
N ALA A 118 -8.97 -2.98 3.95
CA ALA A 118 -7.63 -3.11 3.38
C ALA A 118 -6.76 -1.95 3.87
N LEU A 119 -5.91 -2.21 4.84
CA LEU A 119 -4.98 -1.24 5.42
C LEU A 119 -3.67 -1.24 4.65
N VAL A 120 -3.29 -0.09 4.12
CA VAL A 120 -2.09 0.11 3.31
C VAL A 120 -1.02 0.79 4.14
N SER A 121 0.10 0.11 4.37
CA SER A 121 1.28 0.69 5.00
C SER A 121 2.34 1.05 3.97
N VAL A 122 3.16 2.04 4.29
CA VAL A 122 4.23 2.54 3.41
C VAL A 122 5.54 2.59 4.16
N ASP A 123 6.59 2.14 3.52
CA ASP A 123 7.98 2.35 3.93
C ASP A 123 8.76 2.88 2.73
N GLN A 124 9.11 4.16 2.76
CA GLN A 124 9.84 4.79 1.68
C GLN A 124 11.11 5.45 2.21
N ILE A 125 12.23 5.07 1.62
CA ILE A 125 13.54 5.61 1.94
C ILE A 125 14.10 6.33 0.72
N GLN A 126 14.53 7.56 0.94
CA GLN A 126 15.21 8.38 -0.05
C GLN A 126 16.64 8.65 0.40
N TYR A 127 17.58 8.37 -0.47
CA TYR A 127 18.99 8.68 -0.29
C TYR A 127 19.41 9.74 -1.30
N SER A 128 20.20 10.70 -0.85
CA SER A 128 20.91 11.65 -1.71
C SER A 128 22.35 11.68 -1.26
N ASP A 129 23.23 11.12 -2.06
CA ASP A 129 24.66 11.08 -1.79
C ASP A 129 25.39 12.01 -2.78
N PRO A 130 26.21 12.95 -2.26
CA PRO A 130 27.09 13.74 -3.12
C PRO A 130 28.12 12.82 -3.78
N THR A 131 28.34 13.00 -5.06
CA THR A 131 29.38 12.30 -5.82
C THR A 131 30.67 13.08 -5.87
N MET A 132 31.74 12.48 -6.40
CA MET A 132 33.02 13.20 -6.64
C MET A 132 32.83 14.47 -7.49
N LEU A 133 31.82 14.52 -8.35
CA LEU A 133 31.48 15.70 -9.16
C LEU A 133 30.95 16.85 -8.30
N SER A 134 30.49 16.59 -7.08
CA SER A 134 30.05 17.63 -6.14
C SER A 134 31.17 18.61 -5.75
N ILE A 135 32.44 18.23 -5.92
CA ILE A 135 33.59 19.13 -5.70
C ILE A 135 33.55 20.32 -6.69
N LEU A 136 32.99 20.12 -7.87
CA LEU A 136 32.85 21.17 -8.88
C LEU A 136 31.78 22.21 -8.50
N TYR A 137 30.97 21.95 -7.50
CA TYR A 137 29.99 22.91 -6.96
C TYR A 137 30.60 24.10 -6.23
N LEU A 138 31.92 24.07 -5.99
CA LEU A 138 32.64 25.22 -5.44
C LEU A 138 32.56 26.44 -6.36
N SER A 139 32.15 26.27 -7.61
CA SER A 139 31.82 27.37 -8.54
C SER A 139 30.29 27.50 -8.69
N ILE A 140 29.79 28.73 -8.68
CA ILE A 140 28.35 29.02 -8.87
C ILE A 140 27.81 28.37 -10.15
N ALA A 141 28.61 28.34 -11.22
CA ALA A 141 28.22 27.70 -12.48
C ALA A 141 28.12 26.16 -12.37
N GLY A 142 29.00 25.53 -11.60
CA GLY A 142 29.00 24.06 -11.42
C GLY A 142 27.77 23.55 -10.67
N GLU A 143 27.25 24.33 -9.71
CA GLU A 143 26.05 23.96 -8.94
C GLU A 143 24.80 23.86 -9.81
N PHE A 144 24.69 24.62 -10.88
CA PHE A 144 23.54 24.64 -11.79
C PHE A 144 23.69 23.67 -12.98
N LEU A 145 24.91 23.39 -13.42
CA LEU A 145 25.16 22.73 -14.71
C LEU A 145 25.54 21.26 -14.56
N LEU A 146 26.12 20.84 -13.43
CA LEU A 146 26.66 19.49 -13.28
C LEU A 146 25.83 18.65 -12.31
N PRO A 147 25.32 17.46 -12.72
CA PRO A 147 24.64 16.53 -11.83
C PRO A 147 25.66 15.82 -10.95
N GLY A 148 25.80 16.27 -9.69
CA GLY A 148 26.77 15.72 -8.73
C GLY A 148 26.15 14.89 -7.62
N ASP A 149 24.81 14.89 -7.47
CA ASP A 149 24.12 14.13 -6.44
C ASP A 149 23.47 12.87 -7.00
N ARG A 150 23.80 11.72 -6.41
CA ARG A 150 23.11 10.46 -6.72
C ARG A 150 21.91 10.31 -5.79
N ASN A 151 20.75 10.17 -6.40
CA ASN A 151 19.49 10.00 -5.67
C ASN A 151 18.93 8.60 -5.90
N ASP A 152 18.61 7.88 -4.83
CA ASP A 152 17.94 6.57 -4.85
C ASP A 152 16.69 6.65 -3.98
N THR A 153 15.53 6.31 -4.53
CA THR A 153 14.26 6.22 -3.81
C THR A 153 13.78 4.78 -3.86
N ARG A 154 13.65 4.17 -2.71
CA ARG A 154 13.11 2.81 -2.55
C ARG A 154 11.79 2.90 -1.81
N THR A 155 10.77 2.28 -2.36
CA THR A 155 9.43 2.25 -1.79
C THR A 155 8.97 0.82 -1.64
N LEU A 156 8.49 0.48 -0.46
CA LEU A 156 7.74 -0.71 -0.14
C LEU A 156 6.35 -0.25 0.30
N ILE A 157 5.32 -0.80 -0.29
CA ILE A 157 3.93 -0.66 0.15
C ILE A 157 3.44 -2.06 0.48
N ASP A 158 2.66 -2.18 1.54
CA ASP A 158 2.12 -3.44 1.98
C ASP A 158 0.64 -3.27 2.33
N VAL A 159 -0.23 -4.11 1.79
CA VAL A 159 -1.64 -4.12 2.11
C VAL A 159 -1.98 -5.35 2.95
N ALA A 160 -2.71 -5.13 4.03
CA ALA A 160 -3.32 -6.18 4.83
C ALA A 160 -4.83 -6.02 4.82
N ALA A 161 -5.55 -7.03 4.35
CA ALA A 161 -7.00 -7.09 4.44
C ALA A 161 -7.40 -7.77 5.75
N VAL A 162 -8.26 -7.10 6.51
CA VAL A 162 -8.75 -7.59 7.79
C VAL A 162 -10.27 -7.60 7.81
N ASP A 163 -10.85 -8.65 8.34
CA ASP A 163 -12.26 -8.68 8.71
C ASP A 163 -12.43 -7.95 10.03
N VAL A 164 -13.25 -6.91 10.02
CA VAL A 164 -13.34 -5.98 11.17
C VAL A 164 -14.04 -6.64 12.35
N ASP A 165 -15.12 -7.38 12.12
CA ASP A 165 -15.92 -7.99 13.17
C ASP A 165 -15.18 -9.11 13.92
N SER A 166 -14.48 -9.98 13.21
CA SER A 166 -13.69 -11.06 13.80
C SER A 166 -12.31 -10.65 14.26
N ARG A 167 -11.85 -9.45 13.81
CA ARG A 167 -10.47 -8.97 13.97
C ARG A 167 -9.44 -9.92 13.32
N SER A 168 -9.86 -10.63 12.27
CA SER A 168 -9.07 -11.67 11.63
C SER A 168 -8.35 -11.11 10.39
N PHE A 169 -7.11 -11.55 10.25
CA PHE A 169 -6.30 -11.28 9.07
C PHE A 169 -6.70 -12.23 7.94
N LEU A 170 -7.03 -11.66 6.78
CA LEU A 170 -7.49 -12.43 5.63
C LEU A 170 -6.34 -12.71 4.65
N LEU A 171 -5.70 -11.68 4.15
CA LEU A 171 -4.62 -11.78 3.18
C LEU A 171 -3.71 -10.54 3.21
N ARG A 172 -2.53 -10.68 2.59
CA ARG A 172 -1.54 -9.62 2.49
C ARG A 172 -0.93 -9.61 1.09
N ALA A 173 -0.61 -8.42 0.58
CA ALA A 173 0.14 -8.28 -0.66
C ALA A 173 1.14 -7.12 -0.58
N PRO A 174 2.42 -7.36 -0.92
CA PRO A 174 3.43 -6.31 -1.01
C PRO A 174 3.43 -5.67 -2.40
N GLY A 175 3.95 -4.44 -2.48
CA GLY A 175 4.32 -3.78 -3.72
C GLY A 175 5.60 -2.99 -3.54
N THR A 176 6.50 -3.05 -4.52
CA THR A 176 7.82 -2.45 -4.44
C THR A 176 8.14 -1.56 -5.62
N SER A 177 8.97 -0.56 -5.39
CA SER A 177 9.60 0.19 -6.47
C SER A 177 10.98 0.70 -6.09
N ARG A 178 11.81 0.92 -7.12
CA ARG A 178 13.11 1.55 -6.97
C ARG A 178 13.35 2.54 -8.11
N ILE A 179 13.65 3.79 -7.76
CA ILE A 179 13.92 4.86 -8.71
C ILE A 179 15.26 5.50 -8.38
N GLY A 180 16.24 5.31 -9.26
CA GLY A 180 17.55 5.93 -9.19
C GLY A 180 17.69 7.12 -10.14
N GLY A 181 18.75 7.92 -9.97
CA GLY A 181 19.14 8.97 -10.91
C GLY A 181 20.04 10.02 -10.28
N MET A 182 20.50 10.93 -11.12
CA MET A 182 21.39 12.04 -10.73
C MET A 182 20.65 13.37 -10.81
N SER A 183 21.04 14.32 -9.98
CA SER A 183 20.51 15.68 -9.99
C SER A 183 21.60 16.71 -9.65
N THR A 184 21.34 17.97 -10.00
CA THR A 184 22.09 19.09 -9.44
C THR A 184 21.57 19.42 -8.04
N PRO A 185 22.34 20.03 -7.15
CA PRO A 185 21.89 20.43 -5.81
C PRO A 185 20.65 21.31 -5.82
N VAL A 186 20.58 22.23 -6.78
CA VAL A 186 19.44 23.15 -6.95
C VAL A 186 18.14 22.41 -7.26
N GLU A 187 18.22 21.36 -8.07
CA GLU A 187 17.06 20.54 -8.45
C GLU A 187 16.79 19.36 -7.52
N ALA A 188 17.74 19.00 -6.66
CA ALA A 188 17.69 17.78 -5.84
C ALA A 188 16.38 17.65 -5.05
N ARG A 189 15.95 18.72 -4.36
CA ARG A 189 14.70 18.72 -3.57
C ARG A 189 13.45 18.53 -4.43
N ARG A 190 13.41 19.15 -5.60
CA ARG A 190 12.28 19.03 -6.53
C ARG A 190 12.22 17.63 -7.12
N ARG A 191 13.35 17.09 -7.55
CA ARG A 191 13.47 15.74 -8.12
C ARG A 191 13.19 14.66 -7.08
N LEU A 192 13.64 14.81 -5.83
CA LEU A 192 13.32 13.88 -4.76
C LEU A 192 11.82 13.80 -4.48
N ARG A 193 11.09 14.92 -4.45
CA ARG A 193 9.62 14.90 -4.32
C ARG A 193 8.97 14.21 -5.50
N GLY A 194 9.37 14.49 -6.73
CA GLY A 194 8.85 13.82 -7.92
C GLY A 194 9.11 12.31 -7.91
N LYS A 195 10.32 11.89 -7.54
CA LYS A 195 10.67 10.46 -7.39
C LYS A 195 9.93 9.78 -6.26
N SER A 196 9.64 10.49 -5.17
CA SER A 196 8.81 9.98 -4.08
C SER A 196 7.41 9.63 -4.58
N ALA A 197 6.74 10.58 -5.22
CA ALA A 197 5.39 10.37 -5.75
C ALA A 197 5.35 9.27 -6.83
N GLU A 198 6.31 9.26 -7.75
CA GLU A 198 6.42 8.23 -8.78
C GLU A 198 6.73 6.85 -8.17
N GLY A 199 7.61 6.79 -7.17
CA GLY A 199 7.91 5.56 -6.43
C GLY A 199 6.68 4.97 -5.76
N LEU A 200 5.88 5.80 -5.08
CA LEU A 200 4.60 5.39 -4.50
C LEU A 200 3.64 4.86 -5.56
N ARG A 201 3.52 5.57 -6.69
CA ARG A 201 2.64 5.16 -7.78
C ARG A 201 3.04 3.80 -8.38
N LEU A 202 4.34 3.59 -8.65
CA LEU A 202 4.85 2.33 -9.19
C LEU A 202 4.70 1.18 -8.20
N ALA A 203 5.00 1.41 -6.91
CA ALA A 203 4.81 0.41 -5.87
C ALA A 203 3.32 0.05 -5.70
N MET A 204 2.39 1.02 -5.84
CA MET A 204 0.95 0.77 -5.79
C MET A 204 0.46 -0.06 -6.98
N LEU A 205 1.01 0.13 -8.18
CA LEU A 205 0.71 -0.69 -9.34
C LEU A 205 1.20 -2.13 -9.16
N ASP A 206 2.42 -2.31 -8.62
CA ASP A 206 2.99 -3.60 -8.31
C ASP A 206 2.17 -4.32 -7.21
N LEU A 207 1.82 -3.61 -6.13
CA LEU A 207 0.92 -4.09 -5.08
C LEU A 207 -0.41 -4.57 -5.67
N THR A 208 -1.02 -3.79 -6.56
CA THR A 208 -2.32 -4.12 -7.15
C THR A 208 -2.28 -5.44 -7.93
N LYS A 209 -1.18 -5.68 -8.66
CA LYS A 209 -0.95 -6.95 -9.37
C LYS A 209 -0.80 -8.12 -8.39
N ASN A 210 0.02 -7.93 -7.36
CA ASN A 210 0.27 -8.96 -6.35
C ASN A 210 -1.00 -9.26 -5.54
N LEU A 211 -1.79 -8.22 -5.22
CA LEU A 211 -3.07 -8.36 -4.53
C LEU A 211 -4.08 -9.19 -5.34
N ASP A 212 -4.15 -9.01 -6.66
CA ASP A 212 -5.04 -9.83 -7.50
C ASP A 212 -4.64 -11.32 -7.46
N ALA A 213 -3.34 -11.62 -7.47
CA ALA A 213 -2.82 -12.98 -7.32
C ALA A 213 -3.15 -13.57 -5.94
N GLU A 214 -2.92 -12.80 -4.86
CA GLU A 214 -3.20 -13.24 -3.49
C GLU A 214 -4.70 -13.47 -3.24
N VAL A 215 -5.58 -12.64 -3.81
CA VAL A 215 -7.03 -12.87 -3.78
C VAL A 215 -7.39 -14.19 -4.48
N GLY A 216 -6.73 -14.51 -5.59
CA GLY A 216 -6.90 -15.80 -6.27
C GLY A 216 -6.51 -16.97 -5.37
N THR A 217 -5.35 -16.90 -4.75
CA THR A 217 -4.85 -17.91 -3.78
C THR A 217 -5.77 -18.03 -2.57
N PHE A 218 -6.20 -16.92 -1.99
CA PHE A 218 -7.14 -16.91 -0.87
C PHE A 218 -8.45 -17.60 -1.22
N LYS A 219 -9.06 -17.31 -2.38
CA LYS A 219 -10.27 -17.98 -2.84
C LYS A 219 -10.08 -19.49 -2.99
N ALA A 220 -8.96 -19.91 -3.57
CA ALA A 220 -8.63 -21.32 -3.73
C ALA A 220 -8.48 -22.02 -2.37
N SER A 221 -7.80 -21.42 -1.41
CA SER A 221 -7.59 -21.98 -0.07
C SER A 221 -8.88 -22.06 0.75
N VAL A 222 -9.80 -21.11 0.59
CA VAL A 222 -11.14 -21.19 1.20
C VAL A 222 -11.96 -22.30 0.55
N ALA A 223 -11.93 -22.44 -0.77
CA ALA A 223 -12.66 -23.47 -1.51
C ALA A 223 -12.15 -24.88 -1.18
N SER A 224 -10.84 -25.07 -1.00
CA SER A 224 -10.23 -26.34 -0.60
C SER A 224 -10.46 -26.69 0.89
N GLY A 225 -10.95 -25.75 1.70
CA GLY A 225 -11.13 -25.94 3.15
C GLY A 225 -9.86 -25.74 3.97
N GLU A 226 -8.74 -25.37 3.36
CA GLU A 226 -7.49 -25.06 4.05
C GLU A 226 -7.64 -23.89 5.04
N ARG A 227 -8.46 -22.87 4.67
CA ARG A 227 -8.83 -21.73 5.53
C ARG A 227 -10.09 -22.06 6.33
N ALA A 228 -9.96 -22.98 7.30
CA ALA A 228 -11.06 -23.39 8.20
C ALA A 228 -11.55 -22.24 9.10
N ASP A 229 -10.75 -21.23 9.25
CA ASP A 229 -10.98 -20.00 10.00
C ASP A 229 -11.84 -18.94 9.26
N VAL A 230 -12.28 -19.23 8.01
CA VAL A 230 -13.08 -18.31 7.20
C VAL A 230 -14.35 -18.96 6.74
N ASP A 231 -15.50 -18.38 7.09
CA ASP A 231 -16.83 -18.75 6.59
C ASP A 231 -17.32 -17.72 5.56
N ILE A 232 -17.80 -18.21 4.41
CA ILE A 232 -18.41 -17.35 3.39
C ILE A 232 -19.93 -17.55 3.43
N VAL A 233 -20.65 -16.45 3.58
CA VAL A 233 -22.11 -16.44 3.60
C VAL A 233 -22.68 -15.45 2.58
N THR A 234 -23.87 -15.71 2.04
CA THR A 234 -24.61 -14.71 1.29
C THR A 234 -25.23 -13.69 2.27
N ARG A 235 -25.57 -12.49 1.79
CA ARG A 235 -26.31 -11.50 2.60
C ARG A 235 -27.66 -12.00 3.11
N GLU A 236 -28.21 -13.03 2.48
CA GLU A 236 -29.43 -13.72 2.90
C GLU A 236 -29.18 -14.76 4.00
N GLY A 237 -27.92 -14.87 4.49
CA GLY A 237 -27.54 -15.77 5.57
C GLY A 237 -27.27 -17.23 5.16
N LYS A 238 -27.31 -17.55 3.85
CA LYS A 238 -27.01 -18.88 3.35
C LYS A 238 -25.50 -19.10 3.30
N SER A 239 -24.97 -20.05 4.06
CA SER A 239 -23.55 -20.43 4.01
C SER A 239 -23.23 -21.03 2.63
N ILE A 240 -22.16 -20.51 2.01
CA ILE A 240 -21.63 -21.04 0.74
C ILE A 240 -20.65 -22.18 1.03
N ARG A 241 -20.18 -22.30 2.28
CA ARG A 241 -19.33 -23.39 2.74
C ARG A 241 -20.22 -24.58 3.12
N GLY A 242 -20.41 -25.50 2.19
CA GLY A 242 -21.11 -26.75 2.44
C GLY A 242 -20.35 -27.62 3.45
N GLY A 243 -20.86 -27.73 4.67
CA GLY A 243 -20.62 -28.90 5.47
C GLY A 243 -21.34 -30.08 4.82
N GLY A 244 -20.61 -30.99 4.19
CA GLY A 244 -21.12 -32.29 3.73
C GLY A 244 -22.14 -32.26 2.58
N ALA A 245 -21.67 -32.63 1.41
CA ALA A 245 -22.33 -32.71 0.11
C ALA A 245 -22.25 -31.42 -0.72
N PHE A 246 -21.13 -31.27 -1.41
CA PHE A 246 -21.07 -30.41 -2.56
C PHE A 246 -22.14 -30.79 -3.56
N ASP A 247 -23.18 -30.01 -3.70
CA ASP A 247 -24.05 -30.12 -4.85
C ASP A 247 -23.15 -29.77 -6.08
N ALA A 248 -22.89 -30.78 -6.91
CA ALA A 248 -22.03 -30.70 -8.07
C ALA A 248 -22.37 -29.50 -8.98
N ALA A 249 -23.62 -29.04 -8.93
CA ALA A 249 -24.11 -27.86 -9.62
C ALA A 249 -23.45 -26.55 -9.14
N THR A 250 -23.11 -26.40 -7.85
CA THR A 250 -22.50 -25.17 -7.31
C THR A 250 -21.01 -25.09 -7.67
N VAL A 251 -20.32 -26.24 -7.70
CA VAL A 251 -18.91 -26.33 -8.14
C VAL A 251 -18.80 -26.08 -9.65
N ILE A 252 -19.75 -26.62 -10.42
CA ILE A 252 -19.82 -26.39 -11.87
C ILE A 252 -20.13 -24.93 -12.19
N MET A 253 -20.99 -24.26 -11.43
CA MET A 253 -21.30 -22.83 -11.62
C MET A 253 -20.08 -21.95 -11.32
N LEU A 254 -19.28 -22.27 -10.30
CA LEU A 254 -18.02 -21.57 -10.00
C LEU A 254 -16.94 -21.81 -11.06
N LEU A 255 -16.85 -23.04 -11.60
CA LEU A 255 -15.93 -23.39 -12.68
C LEU A 255 -16.35 -22.78 -14.03
N VAL A 256 -17.65 -22.66 -14.32
CA VAL A 256 -18.16 -22.01 -15.53
C VAL A 256 -17.88 -20.51 -15.51
N ILE A 257 -17.99 -19.85 -14.36
CA ILE A 257 -17.64 -18.43 -14.21
C ILE A 257 -16.12 -18.21 -14.46
N VAL A 258 -15.27 -19.11 -13.98
CA VAL A 258 -13.82 -19.06 -14.23
C VAL A 258 -13.48 -19.37 -15.70
N ALA A 259 -14.18 -20.32 -16.35
CA ALA A 259 -13.96 -20.67 -17.74
C ALA A 259 -14.44 -19.57 -18.71
N ALA A 260 -15.55 -18.87 -18.38
CA ALA A 260 -16.06 -17.76 -19.20
C ALA A 260 -15.10 -16.55 -19.23
N ALA A 261 -14.27 -16.35 -18.19
CA ALA A 261 -13.27 -15.30 -18.13
C ALA A 261 -12.02 -15.59 -19.01
N PHE A 262 -11.85 -16.84 -19.49
CA PHE A 262 -10.72 -17.27 -20.31
C PHE A 262 -11.05 -17.53 -21.80
N VAL A 263 -12.28 -17.22 -22.26
CA VAL A 263 -12.62 -17.35 -23.68
C VAL A 263 -12.12 -16.10 -24.42
N PRO A 264 -11.10 -16.22 -25.29
CA PRO A 264 -10.66 -15.09 -26.11
C PRO A 264 -11.81 -14.74 -27.10
N MET A 265 -12.28 -13.49 -27.07
CA MET A 265 -13.17 -12.95 -28.08
C MET A 265 -12.58 -13.15 -29.49
N ARG A 266 -13.01 -14.18 -30.21
CA ARG A 266 -12.78 -14.27 -31.66
C ARG A 266 -13.51 -13.13 -32.33
N ARG A 267 -12.76 -12.13 -32.78
CA ARG A 267 -13.24 -11.13 -33.75
C ARG A 267 -13.64 -11.88 -35.02
N THR A 268 -14.89 -11.92 -35.30
CA THR A 268 -15.40 -12.21 -36.66
C THR A 268 -15.20 -10.98 -37.53
N ARG A 269 -14.56 -11.19 -38.67
CA ARG A 269 -14.45 -10.20 -39.75
C ARG A 269 -15.81 -9.96 -40.42
#